data_30fd12dbc929aae079ad6a554129a129
#
_entry.id   30fd12dbc929aae079ad6a554129a129
#
_cell.length_a   1.000
_cell.length_b   1.000
_cell.length_c   1.000
_cell.angle_alpha   90.00
_cell.angle_beta   90.00
_cell.angle_gamma   90.00
#
_symmetry.space_group_name_H-M   'P 1'
#
loop_
_entity.id
_entity.type
_entity.pdbx_description
1 polymer ?
#
loop_
_entity_poly.entity_id
_entity_poly.type
_entity_poly.pdbx_seq_one_letter_code
_entity_poly.pdbx_strand_id
1 'polypeptide(L)'
;MRDDRARLVDMLDAMNNIQNYSVLGKERFQRDELVRTFIIYQLQVLGEAAYKLTPNFRTDHPDVPWPKVMGMRHFLVHDYFRVNYDMVWDTTVTDLPPLKTTIEGILSEFNNV
;
A
#
# COMPACT_ATOMS: atom_id res chain seq x y z
N MET A 1 0.63 11.27 -18.81
CA MET A 1 1.57 10.36 -18.13
C MET A 1 1.74 10.79 -16.69
N ARG A 2 1.62 9.86 -15.76
CA ARG A 2 1.78 10.18 -14.35
C ARG A 2 3.25 10.17 -13.98
N ASP A 3 3.71 11.17 -13.27
CA ASP A 3 5.09 11.26 -12.78
C ASP A 3 5.24 10.59 -11.40
N ASP A 4 6.45 10.57 -10.87
CA ASP A 4 6.73 9.92 -9.59
C ASP A 4 5.95 10.56 -8.44
N ARG A 5 5.81 11.90 -8.44
CA ARG A 5 5.01 12.56 -7.41
C ARG A 5 3.57 12.07 -7.43
N ALA A 6 2.97 11.98 -8.62
CA ALA A 6 1.59 11.49 -8.76
C ALA A 6 1.46 10.05 -8.29
N ARG A 7 2.47 9.20 -8.54
CA ARG A 7 2.46 7.82 -8.03
C ARG A 7 2.52 7.77 -6.52
N LEU A 8 3.30 8.65 -5.89
CA LEU A 8 3.33 8.73 -4.42
C LEU A 8 1.98 9.16 -3.86
N VAL A 9 1.30 10.10 -4.52
CA VAL A 9 -0.05 10.50 -4.12
C VAL A 9 -1.01 9.31 -4.22
N ASP A 10 -0.92 8.54 -5.31
CA ASP A 10 -1.73 7.32 -5.48
C ASP A 10 -1.48 6.32 -4.35
N MET A 11 -0.22 6.16 -3.93
CA MET A 11 0.13 5.30 -2.80
C MET A 11 -0.52 5.78 -1.51
N LEU A 12 -0.45 7.09 -1.22
CA LEU A 12 -1.07 7.66 -0.03
C LEU A 12 -2.58 7.51 -0.06
N ASP A 13 -3.22 7.76 -1.20
CA ASP A 13 -4.66 7.61 -1.33
C ASP A 13 -5.08 6.17 -1.02
N ALA A 14 -4.33 5.19 -1.55
CA ALA A 14 -4.62 3.78 -1.28
C ALA A 14 -4.46 3.47 0.21
N MET A 15 -3.40 3.95 0.85
CA MET A 15 -3.19 3.72 2.29
C MET A 15 -4.25 4.39 3.15
N ASN A 16 -4.69 5.59 2.78
CA ASN A 16 -5.78 6.26 3.49
C ASN A 16 -7.11 5.51 3.34
N ASN A 17 -7.39 5.00 2.14
CA ASN A 17 -8.58 4.17 1.92
C ASN A 17 -8.56 2.91 2.78
N ILE A 18 -7.39 2.26 2.86
CA ILE A 18 -7.23 1.09 3.72
C ILE A 18 -7.47 1.45 5.18
N GLN A 19 -6.88 2.53 5.64
CA GLN A 19 -6.97 2.95 7.04
C GLN A 19 -8.42 3.24 7.44
N ASN A 20 -9.22 3.83 6.53
CA ASN A 20 -10.62 4.12 6.80
C ASN A 20 -11.42 2.87 7.17
N TYR A 21 -10.99 1.69 6.72
CA TYR A 21 -11.67 0.44 7.00
C TYR A 21 -10.94 -0.43 8.02
N SER A 22 -9.61 -0.34 8.09
CA SER A 22 -8.84 -1.10 9.07
C SER A 22 -9.14 -0.64 10.51
N VAL A 23 -9.54 0.62 10.69
CA VAL A 23 -9.95 1.13 12.01
C VAL A 23 -11.18 0.41 12.56
N LEU A 24 -11.94 -0.27 11.72
CA LEU A 24 -13.10 -1.07 12.16
C LEU A 24 -12.68 -2.34 12.91
N GLY A 25 -11.39 -2.72 12.84
CA GLY A 25 -10.82 -3.81 13.63
C GLY A 25 -10.72 -5.13 12.88
N LYS A 26 -9.90 -6.02 13.47
CA LYS A 26 -9.61 -7.33 12.88
C LYS A 26 -10.85 -8.19 12.72
N GLU A 27 -11.74 -8.19 13.73
CA GLU A 27 -12.95 -8.99 13.67
C GLU A 27 -13.82 -8.60 12.48
N ARG A 28 -14.00 -7.29 12.26
CA ARG A 28 -14.75 -6.81 11.12
C ARG A 28 -14.09 -7.22 9.80
N PHE A 29 -12.78 -7.11 9.71
CA PHE A 29 -12.02 -7.57 8.54
C PHE A 29 -12.25 -9.05 8.28
N GLN A 30 -12.25 -9.88 9.33
CA GLN A 30 -12.40 -11.32 9.18
C GLN A 30 -13.78 -11.74 8.73
N ARG A 31 -14.84 -11.07 9.21
CA ARG A 31 -16.22 -11.50 8.96
C ARG A 31 -16.91 -10.74 7.82
N ASP A 32 -16.40 -9.58 7.44
CA ASP A 32 -17.03 -8.73 6.41
C ASP A 32 -16.27 -8.85 5.10
N GLU A 33 -16.85 -9.61 4.18
CA GLU A 33 -16.21 -9.86 2.89
C GLU A 33 -16.00 -8.58 2.10
N LEU A 34 -16.92 -7.62 2.18
CA LEU A 34 -16.78 -6.36 1.43
C LEU A 34 -15.61 -5.54 1.97
N VAL A 35 -15.47 -5.43 3.28
CA VAL A 35 -14.35 -4.73 3.91
C VAL A 35 -13.04 -5.41 3.54
N ARG A 36 -12.98 -6.72 3.67
CA ARG A 36 -11.79 -7.50 3.36
C ARG A 36 -11.37 -7.34 1.90
N THR A 37 -12.32 -7.47 0.99
CA THR A 37 -12.07 -7.35 -0.45
C THR A 37 -11.59 -5.96 -0.80
N PHE A 38 -12.17 -4.93 -0.22
CA PHE A 38 -11.76 -3.55 -0.47
C PHE A 38 -10.31 -3.31 -0.01
N ILE A 39 -9.97 -3.78 1.19
CA ILE A 39 -8.60 -3.62 1.71
C ILE A 39 -7.59 -4.34 0.80
N ILE A 40 -7.88 -5.57 0.41
CA ILE A 40 -6.99 -6.33 -0.47
C ILE A 40 -6.84 -5.64 -1.83
N TYR A 41 -7.93 -5.13 -2.38
CA TYR A 41 -7.89 -4.37 -3.62
C TYR A 41 -6.99 -3.14 -3.50
N GLN A 42 -7.12 -2.39 -2.40
CA GLN A 42 -6.30 -1.20 -2.19
C GLN A 42 -4.82 -1.55 -1.97
N LEU A 43 -4.52 -2.68 -1.35
CA LEU A 43 -3.12 -3.15 -1.27
C LEU A 43 -2.55 -3.41 -2.66
N GLN A 44 -3.35 -3.97 -3.56
CA GLN A 44 -2.95 -4.16 -4.94
C GLN A 44 -2.70 -2.82 -5.65
N VAL A 45 -3.58 -1.85 -5.45
CA VAL A 45 -3.43 -0.49 -5.99
C VAL A 45 -2.13 0.15 -5.49
N LEU A 46 -1.86 0.02 -4.19
CA LEU A 46 -0.63 0.51 -3.57
C LEU A 46 0.61 -0.11 -4.22
N GLY A 47 0.63 -1.43 -4.34
CA GLY A 47 1.77 -2.13 -4.95
C GLY A 47 1.98 -1.76 -6.41
N GLU A 48 0.88 -1.58 -7.15
CA GLU A 48 0.95 -1.17 -8.55
C GLU A 48 1.52 0.25 -8.70
N ALA A 49 1.10 1.17 -7.85
CA ALA A 49 1.63 2.54 -7.87
C ALA A 49 3.13 2.54 -7.56
N ALA A 50 3.56 1.77 -6.57
CA ALA A 50 4.99 1.64 -6.24
C ALA A 50 5.78 1.06 -7.40
N TYR A 51 5.24 0.04 -8.06
CA TYR A 51 5.88 -0.59 -9.21
C TYR A 51 6.09 0.40 -10.36
N LYS A 52 5.19 1.35 -10.53
CA LYS A 52 5.24 2.33 -11.62
C LYS A 52 6.12 3.54 -11.32
N LEU A 53 6.69 3.65 -10.13
CA LEU A 53 7.73 4.62 -9.86
C LEU A 53 8.95 4.32 -10.71
N THR A 54 9.70 5.36 -11.08
CA THR A 54 10.92 5.13 -11.87
C THR A 54 11.95 4.37 -11.04
N PRO A 55 12.76 3.51 -11.67
CA PRO A 55 13.82 2.79 -10.94
C PRO A 55 14.78 3.73 -10.21
N ASN A 56 15.12 4.86 -10.81
CA ASN A 56 15.99 5.84 -10.18
C ASN A 56 15.39 6.39 -8.89
N PHE A 57 14.09 6.68 -8.90
CA PHE A 57 13.40 7.15 -7.71
C PHE A 57 13.51 6.13 -6.57
N ARG A 58 13.25 4.86 -6.87
CA ARG A 58 13.33 3.82 -5.85
C ARG A 58 14.75 3.66 -5.30
N THR A 59 15.75 3.75 -6.17
CA THR A 59 17.15 3.69 -5.76
C THR A 59 17.52 4.84 -4.84
N ASP A 60 16.97 6.02 -5.08
CA ASP A 60 17.25 7.22 -4.29
C ASP A 60 16.57 7.19 -2.91
N HIS A 61 15.63 6.27 -2.68
CA HIS A 61 14.92 6.13 -1.42
C HIS A 61 15.02 4.71 -0.86
N PRO A 62 16.24 4.28 -0.49
CA PRO A 62 16.46 2.89 -0.07
C PRO A 62 15.88 2.52 1.29
N ASP A 63 15.40 3.49 2.05
CA ASP A 63 14.74 3.25 3.34
C ASP A 63 13.33 2.67 3.19
N VAL A 64 12.76 2.70 1.99
CA VAL A 64 11.48 2.06 1.71
C VAL A 64 11.74 0.64 1.22
N PRO A 65 11.06 -0.39 1.79
CA PRO A 65 11.24 -1.78 1.34
C PRO A 65 10.46 -2.02 0.03
N TRP A 66 10.97 -1.47 -1.07
CA TRP A 66 10.29 -1.47 -2.36
C TRP A 66 9.87 -2.86 -2.85
N PRO A 67 10.71 -3.92 -2.77
CA PRO A 67 10.26 -5.24 -3.22
C PRO A 67 9.02 -5.74 -2.48
N LYS A 68 8.96 -5.49 -1.17
CA LYS A 68 7.80 -5.89 -0.37
C LYS A 68 6.56 -5.10 -0.76
N VAL A 69 6.71 -3.78 -0.94
CA VAL A 69 5.59 -2.91 -1.30
C VAL A 69 5.07 -3.25 -2.69
N MET A 70 5.97 -3.38 -3.67
CA MET A 70 5.59 -3.77 -5.03
C MET A 70 4.93 -5.14 -5.08
N GLY A 71 5.36 -6.05 -4.19
CA GLY A 71 4.78 -7.40 -4.10
C GLY A 71 3.32 -7.41 -3.67
N MET A 72 2.83 -6.34 -3.05
CA MET A 72 1.43 -6.27 -2.61
C MET A 72 0.45 -6.35 -3.78
N ARG A 73 0.88 -5.99 -5.00
CA ARG A 73 0.05 -6.09 -6.19
C ARG A 73 -0.33 -7.53 -6.55
N HIS A 74 0.35 -8.51 -5.95
CA HIS A 74 0.10 -9.92 -6.25
C HIS A 74 -0.90 -10.59 -5.30
N PHE A 75 -1.39 -9.90 -4.28
CA PHE A 75 -2.29 -10.53 -3.32
C PHE A 75 -3.54 -11.13 -3.96
N LEU A 76 -4.10 -10.47 -4.99
CA LEU A 76 -5.28 -11.00 -5.67
C LEU A 76 -4.95 -11.87 -6.87
N VAL A 77 -3.82 -11.60 -7.54
CA VAL A 77 -3.56 -12.17 -8.87
C VAL A 77 -3.02 -13.59 -8.78
N HIS A 78 -2.16 -13.88 -7.80
CA HIS A 78 -1.42 -15.13 -7.77
C HIS A 78 -1.90 -16.12 -6.72
N ASP A 79 -2.67 -15.66 -5.72
CA ASP A 79 -3.15 -16.52 -4.63
C ASP A 79 -4.65 -16.41 -4.43
N TYR A 80 -5.39 -16.34 -5.53
CA TYR A 80 -6.82 -16.11 -5.53
C TYR A 80 -7.58 -17.02 -4.56
N PHE A 81 -7.20 -18.31 -4.50
CA PHE A 81 -7.84 -19.28 -3.62
C PHE A 81 -7.10 -19.53 -2.31
N ARG A 82 -5.98 -18.85 -2.09
CA ARG A 82 -5.09 -19.11 -0.95
C ARG A 82 -4.64 -17.83 -0.26
N VAL A 83 -5.42 -16.77 -0.35
CA VAL A 83 -5.07 -15.52 0.32
C VAL A 83 -5.03 -15.78 1.83
N ASN A 84 -3.89 -15.51 2.44
CA ASN A 84 -3.74 -15.60 3.88
C ASN A 84 -4.22 -14.29 4.51
N TYR A 85 -5.44 -14.29 5.01
CA TYR A 85 -6.07 -13.09 5.56
C TYR A 85 -5.35 -12.57 6.80
N ASP A 86 -4.77 -13.46 7.61
CA ASP A 86 -3.98 -13.02 8.77
C ASP A 86 -2.75 -12.23 8.32
N MET A 87 -2.07 -12.68 7.27
CA MET A 87 -0.93 -11.96 6.72
C MET A 87 -1.35 -10.61 6.13
N VAL A 88 -2.49 -10.57 5.45
CA VAL A 88 -3.02 -9.32 4.89
C VAL A 88 -3.30 -8.34 6.03
N TRP A 89 -3.94 -8.81 7.10
CA TRP A 89 -4.23 -7.96 8.25
C TRP A 89 -2.95 -7.45 8.91
N ASP A 90 -1.98 -8.34 9.13
CA ASP A 90 -0.70 -7.94 9.74
C ASP A 90 0.02 -6.91 8.88
N THR A 91 0.03 -7.07 7.56
CA THR A 91 0.58 -6.07 6.64
C THR A 91 -0.11 -4.73 6.83
N THR A 92 -1.44 -4.75 6.91
CA THR A 92 -2.26 -3.54 7.02
C THR A 92 -1.97 -2.77 8.30
N VAL A 93 -1.85 -3.45 9.43
CA VAL A 93 -1.74 -2.76 10.73
C VAL A 93 -0.29 -2.55 11.17
N THR A 94 0.65 -3.34 10.67
CA THR A 94 2.05 -3.29 11.09
C THR A 94 2.93 -2.57 10.07
N ASP A 95 2.78 -2.89 8.78
CA ASP A 95 3.68 -2.40 7.75
C ASP A 95 3.24 -1.07 7.14
N LEU A 96 1.94 -0.82 7.02
CA LEU A 96 1.45 0.38 6.36
C LEU A 96 1.67 1.67 7.15
N PRO A 97 1.48 1.73 8.48
CA PRO A 97 1.67 3.00 9.18
C PRO A 97 3.08 3.58 9.04
N PRO A 98 4.18 2.79 9.21
CA PRO A 98 5.52 3.33 8.95
C PRO A 98 5.73 3.74 7.50
N LEU A 99 5.21 2.95 6.55
CA LEU A 99 5.31 3.27 5.14
C LEU A 99 4.61 4.60 4.82
N LYS A 100 3.41 4.80 5.36
CA LYS A 100 2.66 6.03 5.17
C LYS A 100 3.46 7.24 5.64
N THR A 101 4.04 7.16 6.82
CA THR A 101 4.85 8.24 7.38
C THR A 101 6.04 8.55 6.47
N THR A 102 6.72 7.51 5.97
CA THR A 102 7.86 7.69 5.07
C THR A 102 7.44 8.35 3.74
N ILE A 103 6.34 7.89 3.14
CA ILE A 103 5.85 8.45 1.88
C ILE A 103 5.38 9.89 2.06
N GLU A 104 4.71 10.21 3.16
CA GLU A 104 4.33 11.59 3.48
C GLU A 104 5.57 12.50 3.58
N GLY A 105 6.64 12.00 4.21
CA GLY A 105 7.89 12.74 4.31
C GLY A 105 8.53 13.01 2.96
N ILE A 106 8.54 12.02 2.08
CA ILE A 106 9.08 12.17 0.72
C ILE A 106 8.26 13.18 -0.07
N LEU A 107 6.93 13.10 0.01
CA LEU A 107 6.05 14.06 -0.67
C LEU A 107 6.25 15.48 -0.17
N SER A 108 6.48 15.64 1.13
CA SER A 108 6.80 16.95 1.72
C SER A 108 8.04 17.56 1.07
N GLU A 109 9.06 16.75 0.79
CA GLU A 109 10.27 17.21 0.09
C GLU A 109 9.96 17.71 -1.31
N PHE A 110 9.09 17.02 -2.05
CA PHE A 110 8.65 17.47 -3.37
C PHE A 110 7.97 18.85 -3.30
N ASN A 111 7.17 19.07 -2.26
CA ASN A 111 6.38 20.29 -2.12
C ASN A 111 7.21 21.49 -1.65
N ASN A 112 8.42 21.26 -1.15
CA ASN A 112 9.30 22.30 -0.62
C ASN A 112 10.36 22.78 -1.64
N VAL A 113 10.28 22.29 -2.86
CA VAL A 113 11.22 22.68 -3.93
C VAL A 113 10.76 23.92 -4.66
#